data_000110f63bbd9a9b7cbb43a5af0981f4
#
_entry.id   000110f63bbd9a9b7cbb43a5af0981f4
#
_cell.length_a   1.000
_cell.length_b   1.000
_cell.length_c   1.000
_cell.angle_alpha   90.00
_cell.angle_beta   90.00
_cell.angle_gamma   90.00
#
_symmetry.space_group_name_H-M   'P 1'
#
loop_
_entity.id
_entity.type
_entity.pdbx_description
1 polymer ?
#
loop_
_entity_poly.entity_id
_entity_poly.type
_entity_poly.pdbx_seq_one_letter_code
_entity_poly.pdbx_strand_id
1 'polypeptide(L)'
;MLRFLLLGLLAISTGVQAAYPLGTMTCDDIASFASEAMSWRKEGQTREQALAALENRTYNDPVEKKNLTAIVDLVFGPYGRNWTVESAGNVMRTDCMTGR
;
A
#
# COMPACT_ATOMS: atom_id res chain seq x y z
N MET A 1 -26.64 30.32 10.83
CA MET A 1 -26.12 30.43 10.82
C MET A 1 -25.09 29.76 11.23
N LEU A 2 -24.76 29.48 11.61
CA LEU A 2 -23.86 28.82 12.11
C LEU A 2 -23.74 27.50 11.66
N ARG A 3 -24.63 27.00 11.30
CA ARG A 3 -24.63 25.74 11.04
C ARG A 3 -23.70 25.46 10.04
N PHE A 4 -23.43 26.14 9.32
CA PHE A 4 -22.65 25.91 8.29
C PHE A 4 -21.40 25.40 8.68
N LEU A 5 -21.10 25.65 9.70
CA LEU A 5 -19.92 25.26 10.12
C LEU A 5 -19.85 23.85 10.03
N LEU A 6 -20.76 23.20 10.25
CA LEU A 6 -20.74 21.85 10.26
C LEU A 6 -20.34 21.35 8.99
N LEU A 7 -20.70 21.93 7.99
CA LEU A 7 -20.34 21.47 6.78
C LEU A 7 -18.92 21.29 6.67
N GLY A 8 -18.23 22.07 7.18
CA GLY A 8 -16.84 21.99 7.04
C GLY A 8 -16.34 20.66 7.45
N LEU A 9 -16.91 20.16 8.37
CA LEU A 9 -16.49 18.95 8.88
C LEU A 9 -16.56 17.87 7.91
N LEU A 10 -17.54 17.83 7.19
CA LEU A 10 -17.71 16.81 6.27
C LEU A 10 -16.58 16.80 5.35
N ALA A 11 -16.26 17.84 4.87
CA ALA A 11 -15.24 17.93 3.91
C ALA A 11 -14.03 17.27 4.44
N ILE A 12 -13.76 17.47 5.60
CA ILE A 12 -12.65 16.94 6.20
C ILE A 12 -12.62 15.50 6.16
N SER A 13 -13.67 14.89 6.50
CA SER A 13 -13.61 13.47 6.58
C SER A 13 -13.26 12.89 5.24
N THR A 14 -13.60 13.51 4.17
CA THR A 14 -13.28 12.90 2.93
C THR A 14 -11.82 12.92 2.71
N GLY A 15 -11.14 13.90 3.15
CA GLY A 15 -9.75 13.94 2.86
C GLY A 15 -8.99 12.87 3.55
N VAL A 16 -9.50 12.40 4.58
CA VAL A 16 -8.81 11.45 5.31
C VAL A 16 -8.66 10.14 4.71
N GLN A 17 -9.50 9.76 3.90
CA GLN A 17 -9.41 8.49 3.48
C GLN A 17 -8.45 8.14 2.51
N ALA A 18 -7.78 8.77 1.96
CA ALA A 18 -6.97 8.28 0.91
C ALA A 18 -5.57 8.00 1.25
N ALA A 19 -5.37 7.11 2.11
CA ALA A 19 -4.03 6.70 2.42
C ALA A 19 -3.43 6.10 1.17
N TYR A 20 -4.21 5.34 0.40
CA TYR A 20 -3.76 4.80 -0.83
C TYR A 20 -4.75 5.13 -1.90
N PRO A 21 -4.31 5.64 -3.04
CA PRO A 21 -5.19 5.71 -4.16
C PRO A 21 -5.21 4.30 -4.73
N LEU A 22 -6.19 3.53 -4.43
CA LEU A 22 -6.24 2.14 -4.82
C LEU A 22 -6.40 1.86 -6.31
N GLY A 23 -7.00 2.74 -7.04
CA GLY A 23 -7.28 2.47 -8.43
C GLY A 23 -8.16 1.23 -8.53
N THR A 24 -7.72 0.25 -9.29
CA THR A 24 -8.47 -0.99 -9.43
C THR A 24 -8.07 -2.02 -8.37
N MET A 25 -7.14 -1.71 -7.50
CA MET A 25 -6.70 -2.66 -6.48
C MET A 25 -7.63 -2.65 -5.28
N THR A 26 -7.67 -3.77 -4.58
CA THR A 26 -8.41 -3.88 -3.32
C THR A 26 -7.42 -3.95 -2.18
N CYS A 27 -7.89 -3.85 -0.96
CA CYS A 27 -7.00 -4.01 0.19
C CYS A 27 -6.44 -5.42 0.26
N ASP A 28 -7.16 -6.41 -0.26
CA ASP A 28 -6.63 -7.76 -0.32
C ASP A 28 -5.49 -7.84 -1.34
N ASP A 29 -5.58 -7.11 -2.44
CA ASP A 29 -4.50 -7.06 -3.42
C ASP A 29 -3.26 -6.43 -2.80
N ILE A 30 -3.44 -5.37 -2.03
CA ILE A 30 -2.36 -4.70 -1.34
C ILE A 30 -1.69 -5.68 -0.38
N ALA A 31 -2.48 -6.41 0.39
CA ALA A 31 -1.95 -7.36 1.35
C ALA A 31 -1.21 -8.50 0.66
N SER A 32 -1.77 -9.02 -0.41
CA SER A 32 -1.14 -10.13 -1.13
C SER A 32 0.19 -9.72 -1.71
N PHE A 33 0.27 -8.52 -2.26
CA PHE A 33 1.52 -8.07 -2.82
C PHE A 33 2.54 -7.79 -1.73
N ALA A 34 2.12 -7.29 -0.58
CA ALA A 34 3.04 -7.05 0.53
C ALA A 34 3.67 -8.36 0.98
N SER A 35 2.90 -9.44 1.04
CA SER A 35 3.43 -10.74 1.40
C SER A 35 4.39 -11.24 0.32
N GLU A 36 4.06 -11.02 -0.94
CA GLU A 36 4.92 -11.42 -2.04
C GLU A 36 6.25 -10.67 -1.97
N ALA A 37 6.21 -9.37 -1.77
CA ALA A 37 7.43 -8.55 -1.69
C ALA A 37 8.27 -8.96 -0.49
N MET A 38 7.62 -9.30 0.63
CA MET A 38 8.36 -9.74 1.80
C MET A 38 9.03 -11.10 1.52
N SER A 39 8.39 -11.98 0.75
CA SER A 39 9.02 -13.24 0.40
C SER A 39 10.27 -12.99 -0.43
N TRP A 40 10.24 -12.02 -1.32
CA TRP A 40 11.43 -11.65 -2.10
C TRP A 40 12.55 -11.20 -1.17
N ARG A 41 12.21 -10.35 -0.19
CA ARG A 41 13.22 -9.87 0.75
C ARG A 41 13.81 -11.05 1.54
N LYS A 42 12.98 -11.98 1.99
CA LYS A 42 13.45 -13.13 2.76
C LYS A 42 14.31 -14.07 1.91
N GLU A 43 14.10 -14.05 0.60
CA GLU A 43 14.90 -14.86 -0.31
C GLU A 43 16.21 -14.19 -0.68
N GLY A 44 16.45 -13.01 -0.19
CA GLY A 44 17.70 -12.30 -0.43
C GLY A 44 17.69 -11.32 -1.58
N GLN A 45 16.52 -11.05 -2.16
CA GLN A 45 16.47 -10.04 -3.22
C GLN A 45 16.68 -8.65 -2.63
N THR A 46 17.21 -7.77 -3.45
CA THR A 46 17.40 -6.38 -3.05
C THR A 46 16.18 -5.57 -3.47
N ARG A 47 16.08 -4.37 -2.91
CA ARG A 47 15.01 -3.45 -3.28
C ARG A 47 15.06 -3.19 -4.78
N GLU A 48 16.25 -3.00 -5.33
CA GLU A 48 16.42 -2.72 -6.75
C GLU A 48 15.95 -3.88 -7.62
N GLN A 49 16.19 -5.10 -7.19
CA GLN A 49 15.72 -6.27 -7.93
C GLN A 49 14.19 -6.33 -7.89
N ALA A 50 13.60 -6.03 -6.75
CA ALA A 50 12.15 -6.02 -6.62
C ALA A 50 11.55 -4.94 -7.52
N LEU A 51 12.14 -3.76 -7.54
CA LEU A 51 11.63 -2.69 -8.38
C LEU A 51 11.77 -3.04 -9.87
N ALA A 52 12.86 -3.72 -10.23
CA ALA A 52 13.03 -4.15 -11.61
C ALA A 52 11.95 -5.14 -12.03
N ALA A 53 11.53 -6.00 -11.10
CA ALA A 53 10.46 -6.94 -11.40
C ALA A 53 9.16 -6.21 -11.71
N LEU A 54 8.91 -5.07 -11.07
CA LEU A 54 7.70 -4.31 -11.33
C LEU A 54 7.73 -3.67 -12.72
N GLU A 55 8.90 -3.35 -13.23
CA GLU A 55 9.00 -2.74 -14.54
C GLU A 55 8.59 -3.73 -15.64
N ASN A 56 8.66 -5.01 -15.37
CA ASN A 56 8.30 -6.02 -16.33
C ASN A 56 6.84 -6.45 -16.28
N ARG A 57 6.07 -5.90 -15.37
CA ARG A 57 4.65 -6.24 -15.27
C ARG A 57 3.83 -5.37 -16.19
N THR A 58 2.69 -5.90 -16.61
CA THR A 58 1.74 -5.12 -17.38
C THR A 58 0.66 -4.63 -16.42
N TYR A 59 0.34 -3.36 -16.51
CA TYR A 59 -0.63 -2.76 -15.62
C TYR A 59 -1.83 -2.23 -16.40
N ASN A 60 -3.02 -2.45 -15.87
CA ASN A 60 -4.23 -1.90 -16.45
C ASN A 60 -4.42 -0.45 -16.00
N ASP A 61 -3.81 -0.09 -14.89
CA ASP A 61 -4.01 1.19 -14.26
C ASP A 61 -2.66 1.66 -13.74
N PRO A 62 -2.18 2.83 -14.12
CA PRO A 62 -0.88 3.31 -13.65
C PRO A 62 -0.83 3.47 -12.13
N VAL A 63 -1.98 3.60 -11.47
CA VAL A 63 -2.00 3.71 -10.03
C VAL A 63 -1.51 2.41 -9.39
N GLU A 64 -1.73 1.28 -10.05
CA GLU A 64 -1.27 0.01 -9.51
C GLU A 64 0.24 0.00 -9.38
N LYS A 65 0.95 0.45 -10.41
CA LYS A 65 2.41 0.46 -10.36
C LYS A 65 2.90 1.35 -9.23
N LYS A 66 2.24 2.48 -9.01
CA LYS A 66 2.63 3.36 -7.94
C LYS A 66 2.43 2.69 -6.59
N ASN A 67 1.33 2.01 -6.43
CA ASN A 67 1.04 1.32 -5.17
C ASN A 67 2.05 0.21 -4.91
N LEU A 68 2.36 -0.58 -5.93
CA LEU A 68 3.30 -1.68 -5.74
C LEU A 68 4.70 -1.15 -5.45
N THR A 69 5.09 -0.05 -6.07
CA THR A 69 6.38 0.57 -5.80
C THR A 69 6.44 1.03 -4.34
N ALA A 70 5.37 1.65 -3.85
CA ALA A 70 5.32 2.12 -2.48
C ALA A 70 5.41 0.95 -1.49
N ILE A 71 4.76 -0.18 -1.82
CA ILE A 71 4.81 -1.35 -0.97
C ILE A 71 6.23 -1.92 -0.94
N VAL A 72 6.91 -1.97 -2.07
CA VAL A 72 8.29 -2.44 -2.11
C VAL A 72 9.15 -1.56 -1.22
N ASP A 73 8.99 -0.24 -1.31
CA ASP A 73 9.78 0.68 -0.50
C ASP A 73 9.54 0.42 0.99
N LEU A 74 8.32 0.16 1.37
CA LEU A 74 7.99 -0.06 2.76
C LEU A 74 8.52 -1.41 3.25
N VAL A 75 8.30 -2.45 2.47
CA VAL A 75 8.70 -3.81 2.86
C VAL A 75 10.21 -3.94 2.92
N PHE A 76 10.93 -3.31 2.01
CA PHE A 76 12.39 -3.41 1.98
C PHE A 76 13.06 -2.35 2.86
N GLY A 77 12.27 -1.47 3.46
CA GLY A 77 12.80 -0.44 4.34
C GLY A 77 12.90 -0.90 5.79
N PRO A 78 13.18 0.01 6.69
CA PRO A 78 13.34 -0.33 8.11
C PRO A 78 12.07 -0.88 8.74
N TYR A 79 10.90 -0.45 8.27
CA TYR A 79 9.66 -0.93 8.85
C TYR A 79 9.49 -2.43 8.63
N GLY A 80 9.90 -2.95 7.48
CA GLY A 80 9.72 -4.36 7.19
C GLY A 80 10.77 -5.26 7.79
N ARG A 81 11.76 -4.69 8.45
CA ARG A 81 12.88 -5.48 8.94
C ARG A 81 12.47 -6.68 9.78
N ASN A 82 11.49 -6.51 10.64
CA ASN A 82 11.07 -7.57 11.53
C ASN A 82 9.78 -8.25 11.12
N TRP A 83 9.27 -7.96 9.94
CA TRP A 83 8.04 -8.58 9.49
C TRP A 83 8.31 -9.97 8.92
N THR A 84 7.32 -10.83 9.04
CA THR A 84 7.31 -12.11 8.33
C THR A 84 6.49 -11.92 7.08
N VAL A 85 6.49 -12.92 6.21
CA VAL A 85 5.67 -12.89 5.00
C VAL A 85 4.20 -12.69 5.39
N GLU A 86 3.75 -13.40 6.39
CA GLU A 86 2.37 -13.30 6.83
C GLU A 86 2.08 -11.95 7.47
N SER A 87 2.93 -11.48 8.36
CA SER A 87 2.66 -10.23 9.05
C SER A 87 2.72 -9.04 8.09
N ALA A 88 3.54 -9.11 7.04
CA ALA A 88 3.59 -8.04 6.06
C ALA A 88 2.20 -7.87 5.42
N GLY A 89 1.58 -8.96 5.04
CA GLY A 89 0.25 -8.91 4.46
C GLY A 89 -0.77 -8.37 5.47
N ASN A 90 -0.72 -8.85 6.71
CA ASN A 90 -1.68 -8.41 7.71
C ASN A 90 -1.54 -6.93 8.05
N VAL A 91 -0.33 -6.45 8.18
CA VAL A 91 -0.10 -5.04 8.48
C VAL A 91 -0.62 -4.18 7.34
N MET A 92 -0.31 -4.56 6.12
CA MET A 92 -0.72 -3.73 4.99
C MET A 92 -2.23 -3.78 4.75
N ARG A 93 -2.84 -4.93 5.01
CA ARG A 93 -4.29 -5.03 4.89
C ARG A 93 -4.96 -4.13 5.92
N THR A 94 -4.50 -4.18 7.16
CA THR A 94 -5.07 -3.38 8.23
C THR A 94 -4.89 -1.90 7.94
N ASP A 95 -3.70 -1.53 7.50
CA ASP A 95 -3.42 -0.14 7.18
C ASP A 95 -4.32 0.35 6.03
N CYS A 96 -4.48 -0.45 5.02
CA CYS A 96 -5.33 -0.10 3.89
C CYS A 96 -6.78 0.03 4.33
N MET A 97 -7.26 -0.89 5.14
CA MET A 97 -8.65 -0.85 5.58
C MET A 97 -8.94 0.28 6.54
N THR A 98 -8.01 0.61 7.42
CA THR A 98 -8.23 1.68 8.38
C THR A 98 -8.02 3.05 7.76
N GLY A 99 -7.25 3.13 6.71
CA GLY A 99 -7.04 4.40 6.05
C GLY A 99 -8.20 4.81 5.17
N ARG A 100 -9.15 3.93 5.00
CA ARG A 100 -10.31 4.23 4.19
C ARG A 100 -11.42 4.78 5.03
#